data_f6504916ac4c6f0ce9b67d3008bb0dca
#
_entry.id   f6504916ac4c6f0ce9b67d3008bb0dca
#
_cell.length_a   1.000
_cell.length_b   1.000
_cell.length_c   1.000
_cell.angle_alpha   90.00
_cell.angle_beta   90.00
_cell.angle_gamma   90.00
#
_symmetry.space_group_name_H-M   'P 1'
#
loop_
_entity.id
_entity.type
_entity.pdbx_description
1 polymer ?
#
loop_
_entity_poly.entity_id
_entity_poly.type
_entity_poly.pdbx_seq_one_letter_code
_entity_poly.pdbx_strand_id
1 'polypeptide(L)'
;SAGTIYNYYESKAELLGATIESVWQEIFFHPEDEQVFHDVTTCISWIYERFKYGNKRFPGFFSLHSFGFMKEGKDDGKKRMMRTWGHILNGLCEVLKNDHKIRPGVFDENFTEMQFAEILFSLMLVSVIREDYDPSSVLMLINKTLY
;
A
#
# COMPACT_ATOMS: atom_id res chain seq x y z
N SER A 1 -13.52 -3.29 28.75
CA SER A 1 -12.31 -3.48 29.56
C SER A 1 -11.20 -4.17 28.76
N ALA A 2 -9.96 -4.03 29.20
CA ALA A 2 -8.82 -4.68 28.56
C ALA A 2 -8.99 -6.22 28.54
N GLY A 3 -9.54 -6.83 29.59
CA GLY A 3 -9.80 -8.27 29.64
C GLY A 3 -10.81 -8.74 28.59
N THR A 4 -11.83 -7.95 28.30
CA THR A 4 -12.80 -8.26 27.26
C THR A 4 -12.18 -8.23 25.87
N ILE A 5 -11.31 -7.26 25.59
CA ILE A 5 -10.59 -7.16 24.33
C ILE A 5 -9.67 -8.37 24.13
N TYR A 6 -8.92 -8.76 25.15
CA TYR A 6 -8.00 -9.89 25.06
C TYR A 6 -8.71 -11.25 24.92
N ASN A 7 -10.02 -11.36 25.19
CA ASN A 7 -10.78 -12.57 24.90
C ASN A 7 -10.93 -12.82 23.38
N TYR A 8 -10.80 -11.78 22.55
CA TYR A 8 -10.86 -11.89 21.08
C TYR A 8 -9.49 -12.01 20.43
N TYR A 9 -8.42 -11.65 21.13
CA TYR A 9 -7.05 -11.65 20.61
C TYR A 9 -6.14 -12.40 21.56
N GLU A 10 -5.36 -13.34 21.02
CA GLU A 10 -4.45 -14.18 21.79
C GLU A 10 -3.35 -13.39 22.49
N SER A 11 -2.96 -12.22 21.93
CA SER A 11 -1.90 -11.39 22.48
C SER A 11 -2.13 -9.91 22.20
N LYS A 12 -1.43 -9.08 22.97
CA LYS A 12 -1.38 -7.63 22.74
C LYS A 12 -0.79 -7.29 21.38
N ALA A 13 0.20 -8.06 20.92
CA ALA A 13 0.82 -7.88 19.61
C ALA A 13 -0.19 -8.18 18.48
N GLU A 14 -1.01 -9.22 18.63
CA GLU A 14 -2.07 -9.54 17.67
C GLU A 14 -3.13 -8.43 17.60
N LEU A 15 -3.55 -7.90 18.74
CA LEU A 15 -4.47 -6.77 18.80
C LEU A 15 -3.89 -5.54 18.11
N LEU A 16 -2.61 -5.24 18.33
CA LEU A 16 -1.92 -4.14 17.68
C LEU A 16 -1.88 -4.34 16.17
N GLY A 17 -1.52 -5.53 15.71
CA GLY A 17 -1.48 -5.87 14.28
C GLY A 17 -2.85 -5.72 13.61
N ALA A 18 -3.91 -6.19 14.26
CA ALA A 18 -5.29 -6.05 13.76
C ALA A 18 -5.72 -4.58 13.68
N THR A 19 -5.33 -3.77 14.65
CA THR A 19 -5.60 -2.34 14.65
C THR A 19 -4.89 -1.63 13.50
N ILE A 20 -3.62 -1.95 13.27
CA ILE A 20 -2.82 -1.41 12.16
C ILE A 20 -3.45 -1.80 10.81
N GLU A 21 -3.84 -3.05 10.65
CA GLU A 21 -4.54 -3.52 9.45
C GLU A 21 -5.82 -2.72 9.19
N SER A 22 -6.61 -2.49 10.24
CA SER A 22 -7.85 -1.71 10.17
C SER A 22 -7.60 -0.28 9.69
N VAL A 23 -6.53 0.36 10.16
CA VAL A 23 -6.15 1.72 9.73
C VAL A 23 -5.76 1.73 8.25
N TRP A 24 -4.97 0.76 7.81
CA TRP A 24 -4.62 0.61 6.39
C TRP A 24 -5.87 0.45 5.52
N GLN A 25 -6.82 -0.37 5.94
CA GLN A 25 -8.07 -0.57 5.22
C GLN A 25 -8.89 0.71 5.14
N GLU A 26 -8.98 1.49 6.21
CA GLU A 26 -9.68 2.78 6.20
C GLU A 26 -9.03 3.78 5.25
N ILE A 27 -7.69 3.87 5.25
CA ILE A 27 -6.95 4.79 4.38
C ILE A 27 -7.21 4.46 2.91
N PHE A 28 -7.24 3.18 2.53
CA PHE A 28 -7.37 2.73 1.14
C PHE A 28 -8.77 2.28 0.76
N PHE A 29 -9.76 2.56 1.58
CA PHE A 29 -11.15 2.29 1.22
C PHE A 29 -11.60 3.24 0.09
N HIS A 30 -12.16 2.67 -1.00
CA HIS A 30 -12.53 3.44 -2.19
C HIS A 30 -13.79 2.85 -2.87
N PRO A 31 -15.00 3.09 -2.36
CA PRO A 31 -16.20 2.45 -2.91
C PRO A 31 -16.64 2.97 -4.29
N GLU A 32 -16.16 4.13 -4.73
CA GLU A 32 -16.73 4.83 -5.89
C GLU A 32 -15.74 5.25 -6.98
N ASP A 33 -14.44 5.04 -6.81
CA ASP A 33 -13.41 5.58 -7.72
C ASP A 33 -12.85 4.56 -8.71
N GLU A 34 -13.72 3.89 -9.47
CA GLU A 34 -13.27 2.93 -10.49
C GLU A 34 -12.33 3.55 -11.54
N GLN A 35 -12.47 4.85 -11.82
CA GLN A 35 -11.66 5.54 -12.84
C GLN A 35 -10.17 5.63 -12.49
N VAL A 36 -9.82 5.63 -11.20
CA VAL A 36 -8.41 5.67 -10.75
C VAL A 36 -7.63 4.42 -11.16
N PHE A 37 -8.32 3.33 -11.48
CA PHE A 37 -7.71 2.06 -11.81
C PHE A 37 -7.49 1.81 -13.32
N HIS A 38 -7.73 2.80 -14.15
CA HIS A 38 -7.50 2.72 -15.60
C HIS A 38 -6.16 3.25 -16.07
N ASP A 39 -5.48 4.03 -15.24
CA ASP A 39 -4.28 4.77 -15.59
C ASP A 39 -3.28 4.74 -14.44
N VAL A 40 -2.04 4.33 -14.71
CA VAL A 40 -1.02 4.16 -13.67
C VAL A 40 -0.71 5.48 -12.97
N THR A 41 -0.52 6.56 -13.72
CA THR A 41 -0.18 7.87 -13.14
C THR A 41 -1.29 8.40 -12.26
N THR A 42 -2.54 8.24 -12.68
CA THR A 42 -3.72 8.64 -11.88
C THR A 42 -3.82 7.80 -10.60
N CYS A 43 -3.59 6.50 -10.70
CA CYS A 43 -3.61 5.60 -9.56
C CYS A 43 -2.53 5.96 -8.53
N ILE A 44 -1.30 6.19 -8.98
CA ILE A 44 -0.19 6.56 -8.10
C ILE A 44 -0.47 7.90 -7.41
N SER A 45 -0.95 8.89 -8.14
CA SER A 45 -1.33 10.19 -7.57
C SER A 45 -2.41 10.03 -6.50
N TRP A 46 -3.41 9.20 -6.75
CA TRP A 46 -4.45 8.87 -5.80
C TRP A 46 -3.88 8.21 -4.54
N ILE A 47 -2.98 7.24 -4.69
CA ILE A 47 -2.33 6.58 -3.54
C ILE A 47 -1.59 7.60 -2.66
N TYR A 48 -0.86 8.53 -3.26
CA TYR A 48 -0.16 9.59 -2.52
C TYR A 48 -1.14 10.51 -1.78
N GLU A 49 -2.26 10.85 -2.38
CA GLU A 49 -3.32 11.60 -1.70
C GLU A 49 -3.93 10.81 -0.54
N ARG A 50 -4.07 9.48 -0.67
CA ARG A 50 -4.52 8.62 0.42
C ARG A 50 -3.51 8.58 1.57
N PHE A 51 -2.23 8.51 1.27
CA PHE A 51 -1.19 8.61 2.30
C PHE A 51 -1.24 9.96 3.04
N LYS A 52 -1.40 11.04 2.30
CA LYS A 52 -1.54 12.38 2.87
C LYS A 52 -2.77 12.48 3.76
N TYR A 53 -3.90 11.97 3.30
CA TYR A 53 -5.11 11.83 4.10
C TYR A 53 -4.87 11.00 5.36
N GLY A 54 -4.23 9.85 5.22
CA GLY A 54 -3.93 8.95 6.34
C GLY A 54 -3.04 9.61 7.39
N ASN A 55 -2.03 10.36 6.98
CA ASN A 55 -1.17 11.10 7.90
C ASN A 55 -1.94 12.19 8.66
N LYS A 56 -2.88 12.85 7.99
CA LYS A 56 -3.73 13.87 8.61
C LYS A 56 -4.76 13.26 9.57
N ARG A 57 -5.37 12.14 9.17
CA ARG A 57 -6.40 11.45 9.95
C ARG A 57 -5.83 10.68 11.15
N PHE A 58 -4.63 10.10 10.97
CA PHE A 58 -3.92 9.32 11.97
C PHE A 58 -2.49 9.84 12.12
N PRO A 59 -2.29 11.00 12.78
CA PRO A 59 -0.96 11.62 12.86
C PRO A 59 0.11 10.67 13.41
N GLY A 60 1.23 10.58 12.73
CA GLY A 60 2.35 9.74 13.13
C GLY A 60 2.19 8.24 12.83
N PHE A 61 1.05 7.81 12.27
CA PHE A 61 0.79 6.40 12.01
C PHE A 61 1.89 5.76 11.15
N PHE A 62 2.22 6.38 10.02
CA PHE A 62 3.19 5.81 9.09
C PHE A 62 4.62 5.78 9.64
N SER A 63 5.01 6.75 10.46
CA SER A 63 6.35 6.81 11.03
C SER A 63 6.52 5.95 12.28
N LEU A 64 5.46 5.75 13.05
CA LEU A 64 5.53 5.11 14.37
C LEU A 64 4.94 3.70 14.40
N HIS A 65 3.86 3.46 13.66
CA HIS A 65 3.02 2.27 13.87
C HIS A 65 2.79 1.41 12.62
N SER A 66 3.04 1.91 11.42
CA SER A 66 2.67 1.22 10.18
C SER A 66 3.34 -0.14 9.99
N PHE A 67 4.46 -0.39 10.65
CA PHE A 67 5.21 -1.65 10.60
C PHE A 67 5.05 -2.50 11.86
N GLY A 68 4.07 -2.19 12.70
CA GLY A 68 3.82 -2.91 13.94
C GLY A 68 3.46 -4.39 13.77
N PHE A 69 3.17 -4.84 12.56
CA PHE A 69 3.01 -6.26 12.23
C PHE A 69 4.21 -7.10 12.67
N MET A 70 5.40 -6.52 12.68
CA MET A 70 6.63 -7.23 13.06
C MET A 70 6.73 -7.54 14.55
N LYS A 71 5.83 -6.97 15.36
CA LYS A 71 5.73 -7.26 16.79
C LYS A 71 4.93 -8.52 17.11
N GLU A 72 4.16 -9.02 16.14
CA GLU A 72 3.51 -10.32 16.23
C GLU A 72 4.55 -11.45 16.09
N GLY A 73 4.14 -12.71 16.37
CA GLY A 73 4.94 -13.86 16.00
C GLY A 73 5.34 -13.79 14.53
N LYS A 74 6.53 -14.22 14.21
CA LYS A 74 7.17 -14.06 12.89
C LYS A 74 6.27 -14.43 11.71
N ASP A 75 5.53 -15.55 11.83
CA ASP A 75 4.66 -16.03 10.76
C ASP A 75 3.33 -15.28 10.71
N ASP A 76 2.75 -14.96 11.87
CA ASP A 76 1.46 -14.29 11.96
C ASP A 76 1.56 -12.83 11.51
N GLY A 77 2.60 -12.12 11.91
CA GLY A 77 2.85 -10.75 11.49
C GLY A 77 3.08 -10.66 9.98
N LYS A 78 3.85 -11.59 9.42
CA LYS A 78 4.09 -11.67 7.99
C LYS A 78 2.81 -11.94 7.19
N LYS A 79 1.98 -12.88 7.64
CA LYS A 79 0.69 -13.20 7.01
C LYS A 79 -0.24 -11.99 7.00
N ARG A 80 -0.34 -11.28 8.12
CA ARG A 80 -1.17 -10.08 8.24
C ARG A 80 -0.69 -8.96 7.32
N MET A 81 0.61 -8.74 7.27
CA MET A 81 1.24 -7.76 6.38
C MET A 81 0.93 -8.08 4.91
N MET A 82 1.13 -9.33 4.50
CA MET A 82 0.87 -9.77 3.11
C MET A 82 -0.61 -9.65 2.75
N ARG A 83 -1.52 -9.93 3.69
CA ARG A 83 -2.96 -9.77 3.47
C ARG A 83 -3.33 -8.30 3.28
N THR A 84 -2.78 -7.42 4.13
CA THR A 84 -3.06 -5.99 4.10
C THR A 84 -2.50 -5.32 2.85
N TRP A 85 -1.22 -5.55 2.56
CA TRP A 85 -0.54 -4.93 1.42
C TRP A 85 -0.82 -5.64 0.10
N GLY A 86 -1.15 -6.92 0.15
CA GLY A 86 -1.51 -7.70 -1.04
C GLY A 86 -2.69 -7.08 -1.79
N HIS A 87 -3.62 -6.48 -1.08
CA HIS A 87 -4.76 -5.79 -1.68
C HIS A 87 -4.30 -4.59 -2.54
N ILE A 88 -3.37 -3.80 -2.02
CA ILE A 88 -2.80 -2.65 -2.72
C ILE A 88 -1.96 -3.12 -3.91
N LEU A 89 -1.12 -4.13 -3.70
CA LEU A 89 -0.26 -4.70 -4.75
C LEU A 89 -1.08 -5.31 -5.89
N ASN A 90 -2.12 -6.05 -5.57
CA ASN A 90 -3.02 -6.61 -6.58
C ASN A 90 -3.73 -5.52 -7.37
N GLY A 91 -4.18 -4.48 -6.71
CA GLY A 91 -4.78 -3.31 -7.36
C GLY A 91 -3.81 -2.63 -8.32
N LEU A 92 -2.58 -2.37 -7.89
CA LEU A 92 -1.52 -1.81 -8.75
C LEU A 92 -1.21 -2.71 -9.95
N CYS A 93 -1.13 -4.01 -9.72
CA CYS A 93 -0.87 -4.98 -10.79
C CYS A 93 -1.97 -4.94 -11.85
N GLU A 94 -3.22 -4.89 -11.44
CA GLU A 94 -4.34 -4.80 -12.37
C GLU A 94 -4.36 -3.49 -13.15
N VAL A 95 -4.02 -2.37 -12.51
CA VAL A 95 -3.88 -1.08 -13.21
C VAL A 95 -2.78 -1.15 -14.27
N LEU A 96 -1.63 -1.76 -13.93
CA LEU A 96 -0.53 -1.95 -14.88
C LEU A 96 -0.93 -2.82 -16.08
N LYS A 97 -1.74 -3.85 -15.86
CA LYS A 97 -2.24 -4.71 -16.94
C LYS A 97 -3.26 -4.00 -17.84
N ASN A 98 -4.04 -3.10 -17.28
CA ASN A 98 -5.15 -2.44 -17.97
C ASN A 98 -4.80 -1.08 -18.60
N ASP A 99 -3.64 -0.53 -18.30
CA ASP A 99 -3.19 0.74 -18.87
C ASP A 99 -2.66 0.56 -20.29
N HIS A 100 -3.49 0.90 -21.26
CA HIS A 100 -3.18 0.72 -22.68
C HIS A 100 -2.13 1.70 -23.23
N LYS A 101 -1.71 2.69 -22.45
CA LYS A 101 -0.67 3.65 -22.84
C LYS A 101 0.74 3.12 -22.60
N ILE A 102 0.88 2.04 -21.84
CA ILE A 102 2.17 1.42 -21.58
C ILE A 102 2.75 0.89 -22.88
N ARG A 103 4.04 1.17 -23.12
CA ARG A 103 4.73 0.72 -24.34
C ARG A 103 4.70 -0.80 -24.44
N PRO A 104 4.46 -1.35 -25.64
CA PRO A 104 4.56 -2.79 -25.86
C PRO A 104 5.97 -3.31 -25.49
N GLY A 105 6.03 -4.48 -24.86
CA GLY A 105 7.28 -5.14 -24.54
C GLY A 105 7.97 -4.67 -23.27
N VAL A 106 7.36 -3.76 -22.50
CA VAL A 106 7.88 -3.37 -21.18
C VAL A 106 7.82 -4.55 -20.22
N PHE A 107 6.70 -5.25 -20.22
CA PHE A 107 6.50 -6.42 -19.37
C PHE A 107 6.57 -7.72 -20.16
N ASP A 108 7.21 -8.73 -19.58
CA ASP A 108 7.35 -10.06 -20.12
C ASP A 108 7.44 -11.10 -18.98
N GLU A 109 7.79 -12.34 -19.30
CA GLU A 109 7.91 -13.39 -18.31
C GLU A 109 9.07 -13.19 -17.31
N ASN A 110 10.04 -12.37 -17.66
CA ASN A 110 11.21 -12.07 -16.82
C ASN A 110 11.03 -10.83 -15.98
N PHE A 111 10.14 -9.93 -16.40
CA PHE A 111 9.80 -8.70 -15.69
C PHE A 111 8.30 -8.45 -15.75
N THR A 112 7.60 -8.88 -14.71
CA THR A 112 6.13 -8.88 -14.66
C THR A 112 5.57 -7.58 -14.09
N GLU A 113 4.29 -7.34 -14.34
CA GLU A 113 3.54 -6.23 -13.75
C GLU A 113 3.54 -6.29 -12.22
N MET A 114 3.46 -7.49 -11.65
CA MET A 114 3.52 -7.67 -10.18
C MET A 114 4.89 -7.26 -9.63
N GLN A 115 5.99 -7.63 -10.29
CA GLN A 115 7.32 -7.21 -9.86
C GLN A 115 7.46 -5.68 -9.90
N PHE A 116 6.93 -5.04 -10.92
CA PHE A 116 6.96 -3.58 -11.02
C PHE A 116 6.07 -2.94 -9.93
N ALA A 117 4.89 -3.51 -9.66
CA ALA A 117 4.01 -3.07 -8.58
C ALA A 117 4.71 -3.15 -7.21
N GLU A 118 5.44 -4.22 -6.95
CA GLU A 118 6.23 -4.39 -5.72
C GLU A 118 7.32 -3.32 -5.58
N ILE A 119 8.01 -3.01 -6.66
CA ILE A 119 9.03 -1.94 -6.69
C ILE A 119 8.39 -0.58 -6.40
N LEU A 120 7.30 -0.24 -7.09
CA LEU A 120 6.59 1.01 -6.87
C LEU A 120 6.09 1.15 -5.44
N PHE A 121 5.50 0.09 -4.90
CA PHE A 121 4.99 0.10 -3.54
C PHE A 121 6.12 0.30 -2.52
N SER A 122 7.27 -0.34 -2.72
CA SER A 122 8.44 -0.16 -1.87
C SER A 122 8.94 1.28 -1.87
N LEU A 123 9.01 1.92 -3.05
CA LEU A 123 9.39 3.33 -3.19
C LEU A 123 8.39 4.24 -2.46
N MET A 124 7.11 3.97 -2.59
CA MET A 124 6.05 4.74 -1.94
C MET A 124 6.11 4.60 -0.41
N LEU A 125 6.35 3.40 0.10
CA LEU A 125 6.50 3.18 1.55
C LEU A 125 7.66 3.99 2.13
N VAL A 126 8.80 4.01 1.45
CA VAL A 126 9.95 4.79 1.90
C VAL A 126 9.64 6.29 1.87
N SER A 127 8.95 6.77 0.85
CA SER A 127 8.51 8.16 0.77
C SER A 127 7.64 8.54 1.97
N VAL A 128 6.69 7.68 2.32
CA VAL A 128 5.78 7.90 3.45
C VAL A 128 6.53 7.94 4.79
N ILE A 129 7.50 7.04 4.98
CA ILE A 129 8.36 7.04 6.19
C ILE A 129 9.11 8.36 6.32
N ARG A 130 9.56 8.95 5.21
CA ARG A 130 10.21 10.26 5.19
C ARG A 130 9.25 11.44 5.25
N GLU A 131 7.94 11.18 5.36
CA GLU A 131 6.90 12.20 5.33
C GLU A 131 6.90 13.02 4.03
N ASP A 132 7.32 12.41 2.93
CA ASP A 132 7.31 13.00 1.60
C ASP A 132 6.10 12.46 0.82
N TYR A 133 5.11 13.32 0.62
CA TYR A 133 3.86 12.99 -0.08
C TYR A 133 3.80 13.56 -1.49
N ASP A 134 4.92 14.02 -2.04
CA ASP A 134 5.03 14.49 -3.41
C ASP A 134 5.27 13.31 -4.35
N PRO A 135 4.35 13.00 -5.27
CA PRO A 135 4.51 11.88 -6.19
C PRO A 135 5.42 12.17 -7.39
N SER A 136 5.93 13.38 -7.54
CA SER A 136 6.59 13.85 -8.77
C SER A 136 7.71 12.94 -9.24
N SER A 137 8.59 12.51 -8.34
CA SER A 137 9.73 11.66 -8.69
C SER A 137 9.30 10.26 -9.14
N VAL A 138 8.33 9.68 -8.47
CA VAL A 138 7.79 8.36 -8.84
C VAL A 138 7.04 8.44 -10.16
N LEU A 139 6.26 9.50 -10.37
CA LEU A 139 5.56 9.73 -11.64
C LEU A 139 6.55 9.92 -12.80
N MET A 140 7.66 10.61 -12.56
CA MET A 140 8.72 10.77 -13.58
C MET A 140 9.37 9.41 -13.90
N LEU A 141 9.65 8.60 -12.91
CA LEU A 141 10.17 7.24 -13.10
C LEU A 141 9.20 6.39 -13.94
N ILE A 142 7.93 6.42 -13.60
CA ILE A 142 6.88 5.71 -14.35
C ILE A 142 6.85 6.18 -15.79
N ASN A 143 6.84 7.48 -16.01
CA ASN A 143 6.78 8.06 -17.36
C ASN A 143 7.98 7.63 -18.22
N LYS A 144 9.18 7.63 -17.65
CA LYS A 144 10.40 7.22 -18.35
C LYS A 144 10.49 5.71 -18.60
N THR A 145 9.86 4.91 -17.75
CA THR A 145 9.94 3.45 -17.82
C THR A 145 8.81 2.85 -18.64
N LEU A 146 7.59 3.32 -18.46
CA LEU A 146 6.41 2.71 -19.07
C LEU A 146 5.94 3.38 -20.36
N TYR A 147 6.09 4.67 -20.44
CA TYR A 147 5.61 5.47 -21.57
C TYR A 147 6.76 5.99 -22.42
#